data_55606d5c4782af99a72e16e582e947c8
#
_entry.id   55606d5c4782af99a72e16e582e947c8
#
_cell.length_a   1.000
_cell.length_b   1.000
_cell.length_c   1.000
_cell.angle_alpha   90.00
_cell.angle_beta   90.00
_cell.angle_gamma   90.00
#
_symmetry.space_group_name_H-M   'P 1'
#
loop_
_entity.id
_entity.type
_entity.pdbx_description
1 polymer ?
#
loop_
_entity_poly.entity_id
_entity_poly.type
_entity_poly.pdbx_seq_one_letter_code
_entity_poly.pdbx_strand_id
1 'polypeptide(L)'
;MTAKNLSTVTTDLIGCYGNTAKNVIDAYRAGGERVVTVLEKRWDAAFKESRSQLTQDVAKNASAAQLAFSVVYTKGLAQTTKGAELVVNQLVKLAEASVERIAANASRFEEKTGFQTLRSIAQVSKPGVVALSDLAAKVEEKSALLASKIAGSSVTTATVKRTTAFAQRRAAKAA
;
A
#
# COMPACT_ATOMS: atom_id res chain seq x y z
N MET A 1 27.64 -12.63 -9.32
CA MET A 1 26.22 -12.20 -9.28
C MET A 1 25.35 -13.40 -9.60
N THR A 2 24.69 -13.99 -8.61
CA THR A 2 23.78 -15.12 -8.79
C THR A 2 22.57 -14.66 -9.62
N ALA A 3 22.34 -15.29 -10.76
CA ALA A 3 21.21 -14.97 -11.64
C ALA A 3 19.90 -15.17 -10.84
N LYS A 4 19.18 -14.09 -10.56
CA LYS A 4 17.87 -14.17 -9.94
C LYS A 4 16.96 -15.06 -10.78
N ASN A 5 16.32 -16.01 -10.14
CA ASN A 5 15.37 -16.90 -10.79
C ASN A 5 14.15 -16.05 -11.25
N LEU A 6 13.56 -16.33 -12.41
CA LEU A 6 12.40 -15.59 -12.93
C LEU A 6 11.25 -15.54 -11.90
N SER A 7 11.02 -16.63 -11.21
CA SER A 7 10.05 -16.72 -10.11
C SER A 7 10.31 -15.66 -9.02
N THR A 8 11.57 -15.53 -8.59
CA THR A 8 11.93 -14.54 -7.55
C THR A 8 11.67 -13.11 -8.03
N VAL A 9 12.01 -12.78 -9.28
CA VAL A 9 11.80 -11.44 -9.82
C VAL A 9 10.30 -11.14 -9.96
N THR A 10 9.50 -12.14 -10.36
CA THR A 10 8.05 -12.00 -10.46
C THR A 10 7.41 -11.82 -9.07
N THR A 11 7.86 -12.57 -8.07
CA THR A 11 7.39 -12.40 -6.68
C THR A 11 7.78 -11.01 -6.13
N ASP A 12 9.00 -10.55 -6.40
CA ASP A 12 9.43 -9.19 -6.02
C ASP A 12 8.54 -8.11 -6.67
N LEU A 13 8.18 -8.28 -7.95
CA LEU A 13 7.28 -7.39 -8.67
C LEU A 13 5.89 -7.34 -8.05
N ILE A 14 5.31 -8.50 -7.75
CA ILE A 14 4.01 -8.62 -7.06
C ILE A 14 4.05 -7.90 -5.71
N GLY A 15 5.12 -8.12 -4.94
CA GLY A 15 5.36 -7.45 -3.67
C GLY A 15 5.40 -5.91 -3.79
N CYS A 16 6.12 -5.38 -4.79
CA CYS A 16 6.18 -3.94 -5.07
C CYS A 16 4.80 -3.35 -5.41
N TYR A 17 4.01 -4.02 -6.23
CA TYR A 17 2.65 -3.58 -6.54
C TYR A 17 1.74 -3.61 -5.31
N GLY A 18 1.84 -4.66 -4.50
CA GLY A 18 1.09 -4.76 -3.24
C GLY A 18 1.44 -3.63 -2.27
N ASN A 19 2.72 -3.31 -2.11
CA ASN A 19 3.17 -2.21 -1.26
C ASN A 19 2.75 -0.84 -1.82
N THR A 20 2.82 -0.65 -3.13
CA THR A 20 2.33 0.57 -3.79
C THR A 20 0.85 0.77 -3.52
N ALA A 21 0.02 -0.27 -3.65
CA ALA A 21 -1.40 -0.20 -3.34
C ALA A 21 -1.66 0.16 -1.87
N LYS A 22 -0.91 -0.42 -0.93
CA LYS A 22 -1.00 -0.08 0.50
C LYS A 22 -0.59 1.38 0.77
N ASN A 23 0.47 1.87 0.13
CA ASN A 23 0.87 3.26 0.26
C ASN A 23 -0.22 4.23 -0.21
N VAL A 24 -0.93 3.89 -1.30
CA VAL A 24 -2.08 4.67 -1.78
C VAL A 24 -3.24 4.64 -0.77
N ILE A 25 -3.53 3.48 -0.18
CA ILE A 25 -4.56 3.34 0.86
C ILE A 25 -4.20 4.18 2.10
N ASP A 26 -2.95 4.14 2.54
CA ASP A 26 -2.45 4.94 3.66
C ASP A 26 -2.53 6.44 3.37
N ALA A 27 -2.17 6.87 2.16
CA ALA A 27 -2.29 8.26 1.72
C ALA A 27 -3.75 8.73 1.72
N TYR A 28 -4.66 7.89 1.24
CA TYR A 28 -6.09 8.18 1.23
C TYR A 28 -6.64 8.35 2.65
N ARG A 29 -6.28 7.43 3.55
CA ARG A 29 -6.68 7.48 4.95
C ARG A 29 -6.16 8.74 5.64
N ALA A 30 -4.86 9.00 5.53
CA ALA A 30 -4.24 10.16 6.14
C ALA A 30 -4.77 11.49 5.56
N GLY A 31 -5.04 11.53 4.25
CA GLY A 31 -5.68 12.66 3.59
C GLY A 31 -7.09 12.92 4.14
N GLY A 32 -7.89 11.87 4.27
CA GLY A 32 -9.23 11.94 4.85
C GLY A 32 -9.25 12.41 6.30
N GLU A 33 -8.35 11.91 7.14
CA GLU A 33 -8.19 12.34 8.53
C GLU A 33 -7.82 13.83 8.63
N ARG A 34 -6.98 14.33 7.72
CA ARG A 34 -6.64 15.77 7.65
C ARG A 34 -7.82 16.63 7.24
N VAL A 35 -8.61 16.18 6.28
CA VAL A 35 -9.84 16.90 5.87
C VAL A 35 -10.77 17.06 7.07
N VAL A 36 -10.99 16.00 7.86
CA VAL A 36 -11.79 16.08 9.09
C VAL A 36 -11.20 17.11 10.06
N THR A 37 -9.91 17.05 10.32
CA THR A 37 -9.25 18.00 11.24
C THR A 37 -9.37 19.46 10.78
N VAL A 38 -9.27 19.70 9.48
CA VAL A 38 -9.45 21.06 8.91
C VAL A 38 -10.91 21.50 9.05
N LEU A 39 -11.87 20.62 8.78
CA LEU A 39 -13.29 20.92 8.93
C LEU A 39 -13.65 21.20 10.39
N GLU A 40 -13.14 20.42 11.33
CA GLU A 40 -13.32 20.63 12.77
C GLU A 40 -12.79 22.01 13.20
N LYS A 41 -11.55 22.34 12.82
CA LYS A 41 -10.96 23.65 13.13
C LYS A 41 -11.76 24.82 12.55
N ARG A 42 -12.22 24.69 11.30
CA ARG A 42 -13.06 25.72 10.67
C ARG A 42 -14.43 25.83 11.31
N TRP A 43 -15.02 24.71 11.69
CA TRP A 43 -16.28 24.68 12.42
C TRP A 43 -16.14 25.37 13.77
N ASP A 44 -15.11 25.00 14.54
CA ASP A 44 -14.85 25.60 15.86
C ASP A 44 -14.65 27.12 15.76
N ALA A 45 -13.94 27.60 14.72
CA ALA A 45 -13.75 29.03 14.49
C ALA A 45 -15.08 29.72 14.17
N ALA A 46 -15.85 29.18 13.22
CA ALA A 46 -17.15 29.72 12.85
C ALA A 46 -18.16 29.68 14.01
N PHE A 47 -18.13 28.61 14.77
CA PHE A 47 -18.99 28.43 15.94
C PHE A 47 -18.65 29.43 17.06
N LYS A 48 -17.37 29.71 17.27
CA LYS A 48 -16.90 30.68 18.24
C LYS A 48 -17.33 32.11 17.88
N GLU A 49 -17.29 32.45 16.59
CA GLU A 49 -17.71 33.75 16.05
C GLU A 49 -19.22 33.92 16.13
N SER A 50 -20.00 32.89 15.85
CA SER A 50 -21.46 32.92 15.84
C SER A 50 -22.10 32.70 17.22
N ARG A 51 -21.35 32.36 18.24
CA ARG A 51 -21.88 31.91 19.54
C ARG A 51 -22.76 32.94 20.24
N SER A 52 -22.49 34.23 20.07
CA SER A 52 -23.30 35.32 20.64
C SER A 52 -24.67 35.46 19.98
N GLN A 53 -24.86 34.89 18.79
CA GLN A 53 -26.11 34.98 18.00
C GLN A 53 -26.93 33.68 18.10
N LEU A 54 -26.35 32.60 18.66
CA LEU A 54 -26.99 31.30 18.77
C LEU A 54 -27.63 31.11 20.14
N THR A 55 -28.85 30.58 20.16
CA THR A 55 -29.45 30.08 21.42
C THR A 55 -28.67 28.88 21.94
N GLN A 56 -28.73 28.65 23.24
CA GLN A 56 -27.99 27.56 23.90
C GLN A 56 -28.34 26.19 23.33
N ASP A 57 -29.60 25.95 22.98
CA ASP A 57 -30.06 24.68 22.42
C ASP A 57 -29.56 24.47 20.98
N VAL A 58 -29.58 25.52 20.16
CA VAL A 58 -29.02 25.45 18.79
C VAL A 58 -27.53 25.20 18.84
N ALA A 59 -26.81 25.87 19.74
CA ALA A 59 -25.38 25.67 19.92
C ALA A 59 -25.04 24.23 20.34
N LYS A 60 -25.80 23.66 21.28
CA LYS A 60 -25.62 22.29 21.74
C LYS A 60 -25.89 21.25 20.64
N ASN A 61 -26.99 21.43 19.91
CA ASN A 61 -27.36 20.53 18.81
C ASN A 61 -26.37 20.60 17.64
N ALA A 62 -25.88 21.78 17.29
CA ALA A 62 -24.88 21.96 16.25
C ALA A 62 -23.55 21.29 16.61
N SER A 63 -23.08 21.41 17.87
CA SER A 63 -21.88 20.72 18.34
C SER A 63 -22.05 19.21 18.35
N ALA A 64 -23.22 18.71 18.76
CA ALA A 64 -23.51 17.27 18.74
C ALA A 64 -23.55 16.71 17.31
N ALA A 65 -24.14 17.44 16.38
CA ALA A 65 -24.19 17.05 14.95
C ALA A 65 -22.80 17.00 14.32
N GLN A 66 -21.95 17.99 14.60
CA GLN A 66 -20.56 18.01 14.13
C GLN A 66 -19.76 16.82 14.67
N LEU A 67 -19.86 16.55 15.97
CA LEU A 67 -19.17 15.41 16.58
C LEU A 67 -19.63 14.08 15.97
N ALA A 68 -20.93 13.91 15.78
CA ALA A 68 -21.50 12.72 15.15
C ALA A 68 -20.97 12.53 13.72
N PHE A 69 -20.92 13.62 12.94
CA PHE A 69 -20.36 13.60 11.57
C PHE A 69 -18.89 13.18 11.58
N SER A 70 -18.05 13.79 12.42
CA SER A 70 -16.62 13.46 12.53
C SER A 70 -16.41 11.99 12.89
N VAL A 71 -17.18 11.47 13.86
CA VAL A 71 -17.09 10.06 14.29
C VAL A 71 -17.51 9.10 13.19
N VAL A 72 -18.64 9.36 12.51
CA VAL A 72 -19.13 8.49 11.43
C VAL A 72 -18.16 8.49 10.25
N TYR A 73 -17.66 9.66 9.85
CA TYR A 73 -16.71 9.79 8.75
C TYR A 73 -15.39 9.07 9.07
N THR A 74 -14.81 9.29 10.24
CA THR A 74 -13.53 8.66 10.63
C THR A 74 -13.67 7.13 10.74
N LYS A 75 -14.77 6.63 11.31
CA LYS A 75 -15.05 5.18 11.34
C LYS A 75 -15.22 4.59 9.95
N GLY A 76 -15.99 5.25 9.07
CA GLY A 76 -16.19 4.82 7.70
C GLY A 76 -14.87 4.77 6.94
N LEU A 77 -14.03 5.80 7.04
CA LEU A 77 -12.71 5.85 6.43
C LEU A 77 -11.81 4.72 6.93
N ALA A 78 -11.78 4.46 8.25
CA ALA A 78 -10.99 3.39 8.84
C ALA A 78 -11.44 1.99 8.39
N GLN A 79 -12.74 1.76 8.30
CA GLN A 79 -13.29 0.47 7.86
C GLN A 79 -13.01 0.22 6.37
N THR A 80 -13.22 1.22 5.52
CA THR A 80 -12.98 1.12 4.07
C THR A 80 -11.51 0.85 3.78
N THR A 81 -10.59 1.56 4.44
CA THR A 81 -9.15 1.37 4.23
C THR A 81 -8.65 0.03 4.77
N LYS A 82 -9.15 -0.43 5.92
CA LYS A 82 -8.85 -1.78 6.43
C LYS A 82 -9.34 -2.88 5.49
N GLY A 83 -10.56 -2.76 4.95
CA GLY A 83 -11.10 -3.69 3.99
C GLY A 83 -10.24 -3.75 2.72
N ALA A 84 -9.88 -2.60 2.16
CA ALA A 84 -9.02 -2.52 0.99
C ALA A 84 -7.63 -3.14 1.25
N GLU A 85 -7.03 -2.90 2.41
CA GLU A 85 -5.75 -3.49 2.78
C GLU A 85 -5.80 -5.01 2.91
N LEU A 86 -6.88 -5.57 3.46
CA LEU A 86 -7.10 -7.01 3.52
C LEU A 86 -7.20 -7.64 2.13
N VAL A 87 -7.94 -7.02 1.21
CA VAL A 87 -8.06 -7.48 -0.18
C VAL A 87 -6.70 -7.46 -0.87
N VAL A 88 -5.93 -6.38 -0.76
CA VAL A 88 -4.58 -6.29 -1.34
C VAL A 88 -3.68 -7.39 -0.77
N ASN A 89 -3.68 -7.62 0.54
CA ASN A 89 -2.89 -8.68 1.16
C ASN A 89 -3.26 -10.06 0.64
N GLN A 90 -4.56 -10.33 0.45
CA GLN A 90 -5.04 -11.60 -0.06
C GLN A 90 -4.63 -11.82 -1.51
N LEU A 91 -4.77 -10.79 -2.36
CA LEU A 91 -4.37 -10.84 -3.77
C LEU A 91 -2.86 -11.08 -3.91
N VAL A 92 -2.04 -10.38 -3.14
CA VAL A 92 -0.58 -10.59 -3.13
C VAL A 92 -0.24 -12.03 -2.76
N LYS A 93 -0.80 -12.56 -1.67
CA LYS A 93 -0.57 -13.97 -1.24
C LYS A 93 -1.00 -14.98 -2.31
N LEU A 94 -2.14 -14.78 -2.94
CA LEU A 94 -2.62 -15.66 -4.01
C LEU A 94 -1.71 -15.60 -5.23
N ALA A 95 -1.26 -14.42 -5.63
CA ALA A 95 -0.35 -14.25 -6.76
C ALA A 95 1.02 -14.88 -6.48
N GLU A 96 1.60 -14.66 -5.29
CA GLU A 96 2.86 -15.30 -4.87
C GLU A 96 2.74 -16.83 -4.88
N ALA A 97 1.70 -17.40 -4.28
CA ALA A 97 1.46 -18.83 -4.26
C ALA A 97 1.26 -19.43 -5.67
N SER A 98 0.64 -18.67 -6.58
CA SER A 98 0.46 -19.09 -7.97
C SER A 98 1.78 -19.14 -8.72
N VAL A 99 2.66 -18.14 -8.53
CA VAL A 99 4.01 -18.11 -9.12
C VAL A 99 4.86 -19.28 -8.62
N GLU A 100 4.82 -19.58 -7.31
CA GLU A 100 5.54 -20.70 -6.73
C GLU A 100 5.07 -22.04 -7.28
N ARG A 101 3.76 -22.23 -7.43
CA ARG A 101 3.17 -23.47 -8.02
C ARG A 101 3.56 -23.63 -9.50
N ILE A 102 3.51 -22.56 -10.28
CA ILE A 102 3.92 -22.58 -11.69
C ILE A 102 5.40 -22.92 -11.80
N ALA A 103 6.26 -22.29 -10.98
CA ALA A 103 7.69 -22.56 -10.97
C ALA A 103 8.00 -24.01 -10.59
N ALA A 104 7.33 -24.56 -9.56
CA ALA A 104 7.50 -25.96 -9.13
C ALA A 104 7.03 -26.95 -10.21
N ASN A 105 5.91 -26.66 -10.88
CA ASN A 105 5.41 -27.51 -11.96
C ASN A 105 6.33 -27.46 -13.19
N ALA A 106 6.84 -26.28 -13.54
CA ALA A 106 7.79 -26.10 -14.62
C ALA A 106 9.08 -26.91 -14.38
N SER A 107 9.63 -26.84 -13.16
CA SER A 107 10.83 -27.62 -12.79
C SER A 107 10.59 -29.14 -12.87
N ARG A 108 9.42 -29.62 -12.38
CA ARG A 108 9.05 -31.05 -12.48
C ARG A 108 8.88 -31.52 -13.93
N PHE A 109 8.35 -30.65 -14.78
CA PHE A 109 8.19 -30.95 -16.20
C PHE A 109 9.56 -31.05 -16.91
N GLU A 110 10.47 -30.11 -16.64
CA GLU A 110 11.85 -30.14 -17.17
C GLU A 110 12.61 -31.41 -16.72
N GLU A 111 12.46 -31.79 -15.44
CA GLU A 111 13.08 -33.03 -14.91
C GLU A 111 12.57 -34.31 -15.59
N LYS A 112 11.26 -34.37 -15.90
CA LYS A 112 10.64 -35.55 -16.53
C LYS A 112 10.87 -35.64 -18.03
N THR A 113 10.95 -34.52 -18.73
CA THR A 113 11.00 -34.48 -20.20
C THR A 113 12.38 -34.19 -20.76
N GLY A 114 13.32 -33.70 -19.95
CA GLY A 114 14.65 -33.31 -20.41
C GLY A 114 14.65 -32.04 -21.30
N PHE A 115 13.47 -31.45 -21.53
CA PHE A 115 13.32 -30.25 -22.36
C PHE A 115 13.72 -29.00 -21.56
N GLN A 116 14.85 -28.35 -21.93
CA GLN A 116 15.31 -27.11 -21.29
C GLN A 116 14.71 -25.83 -21.91
N THR A 117 13.65 -25.97 -22.72
CA THR A 117 13.01 -24.84 -23.45
C THR A 117 12.49 -23.75 -22.51
N LEU A 118 11.95 -24.13 -21.34
CA LEU A 118 11.45 -23.17 -20.34
C LEU A 118 12.59 -22.37 -19.71
N ARG A 119 13.77 -22.99 -19.49
CA ARG A 119 14.97 -22.27 -19.04
C ARG A 119 15.48 -21.27 -20.08
N SER A 120 15.45 -21.63 -21.36
CA SER A 120 15.87 -20.75 -22.45
C SER A 120 14.94 -19.53 -22.56
N ILE A 121 13.62 -19.72 -22.51
CA ILE A 121 12.62 -18.64 -22.51
C ILE A 121 12.80 -17.77 -21.28
N ALA A 122 12.99 -18.36 -20.08
CA ALA A 122 13.23 -17.62 -18.85
C ALA A 122 14.52 -16.78 -18.92
N GLN A 123 15.58 -17.25 -19.57
CA GLN A 123 16.82 -16.50 -19.72
C GLN A 123 16.67 -15.30 -20.67
N VAL A 124 15.94 -15.44 -21.76
CA VAL A 124 15.67 -14.35 -22.70
C VAL A 124 14.75 -13.28 -22.09
N SER A 125 13.79 -13.68 -21.27
CA SER A 125 12.83 -12.78 -20.62
C SER A 125 13.40 -12.03 -19.38
N LYS A 126 14.49 -12.53 -18.78
CA LYS A 126 15.09 -11.98 -17.55
C LYS A 126 15.37 -10.47 -17.60
N PRO A 127 16.04 -9.90 -18.63
CA PRO A 127 16.37 -8.48 -18.60
C PRO A 127 15.13 -7.59 -18.60
N GLY A 128 14.08 -7.96 -19.32
CA GLY A 128 12.83 -7.21 -19.32
C GLY A 128 12.09 -7.25 -17.98
N VAL A 129 12.01 -8.43 -17.35
CA VAL A 129 11.34 -8.61 -16.05
C VAL A 129 12.13 -7.94 -14.92
N VAL A 130 13.47 -7.94 -14.97
CA VAL A 130 14.31 -7.21 -14.01
C VAL A 130 14.10 -5.71 -14.15
N ALA A 131 14.07 -5.17 -15.38
CA ALA A 131 13.80 -3.75 -15.60
C ALA A 131 12.40 -3.33 -15.09
N LEU A 132 11.39 -4.17 -15.30
CA LEU A 132 10.04 -3.94 -14.75
C LEU A 132 10.02 -3.99 -13.21
N SER A 133 10.76 -4.90 -12.60
CA SER A 133 10.88 -4.98 -11.14
C SER A 133 11.58 -3.74 -10.57
N ASP A 134 12.60 -3.22 -11.24
CA ASP A 134 13.28 -1.99 -10.82
C ASP A 134 12.41 -0.74 -10.99
N LEU A 135 11.60 -0.68 -12.04
CA LEU A 135 10.59 0.36 -12.21
C LEU A 135 9.51 0.29 -11.12
N ALA A 136 9.00 -0.90 -10.83
CA ALA A 136 8.01 -1.11 -9.78
C ALA A 136 8.56 -0.70 -8.40
N ALA A 137 9.83 -1.02 -8.09
CA ALA A 137 10.48 -0.59 -6.86
C ALA A 137 10.59 0.94 -6.76
N LYS A 138 10.90 1.63 -7.88
CA LYS A 138 10.91 3.10 -7.92
C LYS A 138 9.53 3.71 -7.73
N VAL A 139 8.49 3.09 -8.29
CA VAL A 139 7.10 3.52 -8.11
C VAL A 139 6.67 3.32 -6.65
N GLU A 140 7.03 2.20 -6.04
CA GLU A 140 6.79 1.93 -4.62
C GLU A 140 7.45 3.00 -3.74
N GLU A 141 8.74 3.30 -3.96
CA GLU A 141 9.46 4.32 -3.22
C GLU A 141 8.81 5.71 -3.36
N LYS A 142 8.47 6.12 -4.59
CA LYS A 142 7.79 7.40 -4.83
C LYS A 142 6.39 7.45 -4.22
N SER A 143 5.63 6.36 -4.27
CA SER A 143 4.31 6.28 -3.64
C SER A 143 4.41 6.38 -2.11
N ALA A 144 5.45 5.77 -1.51
CA ALA A 144 5.73 5.88 -0.09
C ALA A 144 6.08 7.32 0.33
N LEU A 145 6.90 8.01 -0.47
CA LEU A 145 7.24 9.42 -0.26
C LEU A 145 6.01 10.33 -0.38
N LEU A 146 5.14 10.09 -1.36
CA LEU A 146 3.89 10.82 -1.50
C LEU A 146 2.95 10.58 -0.32
N ALA A 147 2.79 9.32 0.10
CA ALA A 147 1.98 8.96 1.25
C ALA A 147 2.49 9.67 2.52
N SER A 148 3.82 9.69 2.74
CA SER A 148 4.43 10.39 3.88
C SER A 148 4.21 11.91 3.84
N LYS A 149 4.28 12.53 2.65
CA LYS A 149 3.98 13.96 2.47
C LYS A 149 2.51 14.29 2.74
N ILE A 150 1.60 13.45 2.29
CA ILE A 150 0.16 13.60 2.53
C ILE A 150 -0.17 13.40 4.01
N ALA A 151 0.46 12.46 4.65
CA ALA A 151 0.23 12.11 6.06
C ALA A 151 0.93 13.02 7.07
N GLY A 152 1.96 13.77 6.65
CA GLY A 152 2.86 14.45 7.59
C GLY A 152 3.69 13.43 8.38
N SER A 153 4.33 13.86 9.46
CA SER A 153 5.29 13.04 10.23
C SER A 153 4.70 11.77 10.87
N SER A 154 3.39 11.60 10.94
CA SER A 154 2.74 10.51 11.68
C SER A 154 2.66 9.16 10.95
N VAL A 155 2.75 9.13 9.62
CA VAL A 155 2.68 7.89 8.81
C VAL A 155 4.05 7.33 8.46
N THR A 156 5.10 8.08 8.73
CA THR A 156 6.49 7.77 8.34
C THR A 156 6.96 6.39 8.84
N THR A 157 6.45 5.93 9.99
CA THR A 157 6.97 4.72 10.65
C THR A 157 6.53 3.41 9.98
N ALA A 158 5.29 3.32 9.50
CA ALA A 158 4.80 2.09 8.87
C ALA A 158 5.28 1.95 7.42
N THR A 159 5.34 3.07 6.70
CA THR A 159 5.77 3.13 5.30
C THR A 159 7.29 2.92 5.20
N VAL A 160 8.08 3.54 6.08
CA VAL A 160 9.53 3.33 6.16
C VAL A 160 9.87 1.90 6.58
N LYS A 161 9.13 1.29 7.52
CA LYS A 161 9.32 -0.12 7.88
C LYS A 161 9.07 -1.08 6.72
N ARG A 162 8.09 -0.79 5.82
CA ARG A 162 7.83 -1.63 4.65
C ARG A 162 8.95 -1.54 3.61
N THR A 163 9.39 -0.33 3.28
CA THR A 163 10.48 -0.11 2.31
C THR A 163 11.81 -0.66 2.80
N THR A 164 12.14 -0.50 4.07
CA THR A 164 13.37 -1.06 4.66
C THR A 164 13.33 -2.59 4.76
N ALA A 165 12.19 -3.18 5.14
CA ALA A 165 12.03 -4.63 5.18
C ALA A 165 12.14 -5.26 3.78
N PHE A 166 11.61 -4.60 2.75
CA PHE A 166 11.72 -5.03 1.36
C PHE A 166 13.16 -4.91 0.85
N ALA A 167 13.82 -3.79 1.12
CA ALA A 167 15.23 -3.58 0.76
C ALA A 167 16.15 -4.60 1.45
N GLN A 168 15.91 -4.91 2.72
CA GLN A 168 16.66 -5.93 3.47
C GLN A 168 16.44 -7.34 2.91
N ARG A 169 15.18 -7.70 2.58
CA ARG A 169 14.89 -9.00 1.92
C ARG A 169 15.56 -9.10 0.55
N ARG A 170 15.61 -7.98 -0.19
CA ARG A 170 16.28 -7.92 -1.50
C ARG A 170 17.79 -8.06 -1.36
N ALA A 171 18.41 -7.44 -0.36
CA ALA A 171 19.83 -7.57 -0.05
C ALA A 171 20.19 -9.00 0.42
N ALA A 172 19.41 -9.59 1.32
CA ALA A 172 19.62 -10.96 1.81
C ALA A 172 19.47 -12.05 0.73
N LYS A 173 18.64 -11.79 -0.32
CA LYS A 173 18.51 -12.71 -1.47
C LYS A 173 19.57 -12.48 -2.56
N ALA A 174 20.36 -11.42 -2.47
CA ALA A 174 21.42 -11.08 -3.43
C ALA A 174 22.82 -11.48 -2.95
N ALA A 175 22.96 -11.81 -1.66
CA ALA A 175 24.12 -12.44 -1.03
C ALA A 175 24.01 -13.96 -1.06
#